data_0dc63629e663c1b01410c098827ab60f
#
_entry.id   0dc63629e663c1b01410c098827ab60f
#
_cell.length_a   1.000
_cell.length_b   1.000
_cell.length_c   1.000
_cell.angle_alpha   90.00
_cell.angle_beta   90.00
_cell.angle_gamma   90.00
#
_symmetry.space_group_name_H-M   'P 1'
#
loop_
_entity.id
_entity.type
_entity.pdbx_description
1 polymer ?
#
loop_
_entity_poly.entity_id
_entity_poly.type
_entity_poly.pdbx_seq_one_letter_code
_entity_poly.pdbx_strand_id
1 'polypeptide(L)'
;MVKKISQNTRLIACLTIFGCLITSSISTAAVQVIPKGFNQGASTSAKDIQMSEAKLKANFTKAVKAYRKELRTYWPDAEVSSTTRAVFYAPKYTEKQVIDFKANELQISMPSIRQGKVLNYREMQKRLHSTISELLSMDLVTAINRDPINQKMEQLSGIRYAQDLGAVGRDLILGELFKNERPSVKSIERMASKLTKTAYIRYPAVASLNLAFAFNDRTTYIVKLPEKRLRKKAKRYKPFVYDYAQKYSLPPSLVFAIIHAESSFNPLARSQAPAFGLMQIMPHTAGKDASGLIYKKAKVLSPSYLYNPKKNVQVGAAYFHILYYRYLKGITDSRARMYCAIAAYNAGTGAVMKTLTGRSSISKATPSINKMTANDVLRKLIRHMPSAETRNYVNKVLSLKKTYAQL
;
A
#
# COMPACT_ATOMS: atom_id res chain seq x y z
N MET A 1 56.62 14.11 -45.13
CA MET A 1 56.22 15.52 -45.15
C MET A 1 54.85 15.60 -44.38
N VAL A 2 54.87 16.25 -43.22
CA VAL A 2 53.84 17.07 -42.65
C VAL A 2 52.47 16.37 -42.36
N LYS A 3 51.88 16.38 -41.24
CA LYS A 3 51.96 17.13 -39.95
C LYS A 3 51.19 16.36 -38.87
N LYS A 4 51.66 16.37 -37.63
CA LYS A 4 50.96 16.11 -36.41
C LYS A 4 49.70 16.99 -36.29
N ILE A 5 48.59 16.43 -35.86
CA ILE A 5 47.66 17.14 -34.97
C ILE A 5 47.19 16.17 -33.89
N SER A 6 47.58 16.50 -32.68
CA SER A 6 47.11 16.00 -31.41
C SER A 6 45.70 16.52 -31.17
N GLN A 7 44.78 15.65 -30.75
CA GLN A 7 43.70 16.09 -29.87
C GLN A 7 43.32 14.98 -28.91
N ASN A 8 43.70 15.19 -27.67
CA ASN A 8 43.14 14.58 -26.50
C ASN A 8 41.62 14.84 -26.43
N THR A 9 40.85 13.80 -26.48
CA THR A 9 39.45 13.90 -26.00
C THR A 9 39.29 12.88 -24.89
N ARG A 10 39.40 13.37 -23.65
CA ARG A 10 39.02 12.65 -22.45
C ARG A 10 37.49 12.46 -22.51
N LEU A 11 37.05 11.26 -22.77
CA LEU A 11 35.69 10.85 -22.50
C LEU A 11 35.53 10.74 -20.99
N ILE A 12 35.00 11.77 -20.37
CA ILE A 12 34.44 11.71 -19.02
C ILE A 12 33.13 10.97 -19.14
N ALA A 13 33.17 9.68 -18.80
CA ALA A 13 31.93 8.94 -18.55
C ALA A 13 31.27 9.51 -17.28
N CYS A 14 30.35 10.42 -17.45
CA CYS A 14 29.41 10.77 -16.40
C CYS A 14 28.54 9.55 -16.13
N LEU A 15 28.94 8.75 -15.13
CA LEU A 15 28.03 7.84 -14.44
C LEU A 15 27.03 8.71 -13.65
N THR A 16 25.97 9.13 -14.28
CA THR A 16 24.77 9.57 -13.57
C THR A 16 24.16 8.34 -12.94
N ILE A 17 24.61 8.04 -11.72
CA ILE A 17 23.86 7.21 -10.78
C ILE A 17 22.58 7.99 -10.50
N PHE A 18 21.50 7.64 -11.20
CA PHE A 18 20.14 7.97 -10.78
C PHE A 18 19.87 7.20 -9.49
N GLY A 19 20.48 7.67 -8.42
CA GLY A 19 19.96 7.46 -7.09
C GLY A 19 18.60 8.17 -7.04
N CYS A 20 17.53 7.44 -7.30
CA CYS A 20 16.19 7.87 -6.95
C CYS A 20 16.14 7.95 -5.42
N LEU A 21 16.79 8.94 -4.85
CA LEU A 21 16.45 9.52 -3.58
C LEU A 21 15.05 10.11 -3.80
N ILE A 22 14.02 9.27 -3.64
CA ILE A 22 12.71 9.73 -3.29
C ILE A 22 12.89 10.30 -1.86
N THR A 23 13.39 11.53 -1.81
CA THR A 23 13.10 12.39 -0.68
C THR A 23 11.60 12.58 -0.74
N SER A 24 10.85 11.66 -0.09
CA SER A 24 9.51 11.97 0.35
C SER A 24 9.67 13.25 1.16
N SER A 25 9.36 14.39 0.53
CA SER A 25 9.10 15.62 1.23
C SER A 25 8.06 15.27 2.27
N ILE A 26 8.54 15.02 3.48
CA ILE A 26 7.73 14.90 4.66
C ILE A 26 7.02 16.22 4.72
N SER A 27 5.74 16.24 4.35
CA SER A 27 4.87 17.37 4.61
C SER A 27 4.82 17.54 6.13
N THR A 28 5.74 18.33 6.67
CA THR A 28 5.71 18.86 8.03
C THR A 28 4.56 19.85 8.22
N ALA A 29 3.63 19.91 7.30
CA ALA A 29 2.54 20.85 7.33
C ALA A 29 1.22 20.14 7.58
N ALA A 30 1.01 19.71 8.77
CA ALA A 30 -0.33 19.66 9.36
C ALA A 30 -0.19 19.68 10.88
N VAL A 31 0.30 20.78 11.41
CA VAL A 31 -0.21 21.21 12.71
C VAL A 31 -1.65 21.62 12.41
N GLN A 32 -2.54 20.65 12.40
CA GLN A 32 -3.98 20.90 12.41
C GLN A 32 -4.28 21.56 13.75
N VAL A 33 -4.65 22.83 13.70
CA VAL A 33 -5.30 23.52 14.81
C VAL A 33 -6.60 22.75 15.06
N ILE A 34 -6.58 21.84 16.04
CA ILE A 34 -7.76 21.18 16.57
C ILE A 34 -8.59 22.29 17.21
N PRO A 35 -9.85 22.50 16.83
CA PRO A 35 -10.72 23.42 17.57
C PRO A 35 -10.74 22.99 19.04
N LYS A 36 -10.36 23.87 19.96
CA LYS A 36 -10.52 23.70 21.41
C LYS A 36 -12.00 23.44 21.69
N GLY A 37 -12.34 22.22 22.13
CA GLY A 37 -13.73 21.89 22.49
C GLY A 37 -14.06 20.41 22.50
N PHE A 38 -13.14 19.52 22.91
CA PHE A 38 -13.51 18.14 23.25
C PHE A 38 -13.00 17.80 24.65
N ASN A 39 -13.93 17.80 25.61
CA ASN A 39 -13.69 17.42 26.99
C ASN A 39 -13.30 15.93 27.10
N GLN A 40 -12.32 15.68 27.97
CA GLN A 40 -11.83 14.38 28.40
C GLN A 40 -12.86 13.67 29.29
N GLY A 41 -13.22 12.45 28.95
CA GLY A 41 -13.97 11.53 29.80
C GLY A 41 -13.44 10.11 29.59
N ALA A 42 -12.93 9.51 30.63
CA ALA A 42 -12.26 8.21 30.61
C ALA A 42 -13.22 7.03 30.53
N SER A 43 -12.87 5.99 29.79
CA SER A 43 -12.88 4.59 30.24
C SER A 43 -12.23 3.66 29.21
N THR A 44 -11.46 2.76 29.74
CA THR A 44 -10.56 1.77 29.15
C THR A 44 -11.29 0.64 28.48
N SER A 45 -11.01 0.40 27.18
CA SER A 45 -10.93 -0.93 26.56
C SER A 45 -10.76 -0.80 25.04
N ALA A 46 -9.58 -0.73 24.61
CA ALA A 46 -8.90 -1.10 23.37
C ALA A 46 -7.53 -0.48 23.55
N LYS A 47 -6.49 -1.27 23.47
CA LYS A 47 -5.11 -0.80 23.73
C LYS A 47 -4.78 0.35 22.81
N ASP A 48 -5.01 1.58 23.29
CA ASP A 48 -4.55 2.79 22.64
C ASP A 48 -3.02 2.70 22.53
N ILE A 49 -2.49 2.96 21.36
CA ILE A 49 -1.03 3.09 21.22
C ILE A 49 -0.62 4.34 21.97
N GLN A 50 0.03 4.17 23.11
CA GLN A 50 0.59 5.29 23.87
C GLN A 50 1.89 5.84 23.27
N MET A 51 2.20 5.47 22.03
CA MET A 51 3.42 5.88 21.35
C MET A 51 3.14 7.11 20.48
N SER A 52 4.01 8.14 20.55
CA SER A 52 3.90 9.31 19.66
C SER A 52 4.12 8.93 18.18
N GLU A 53 3.56 9.72 17.26
CA GLU A 53 3.76 9.55 15.82
C GLU A 53 5.25 9.53 15.43
N ALA A 54 6.03 10.46 16.00
CA ALA A 54 7.47 10.55 15.76
C ALA A 54 8.19 9.26 16.18
N LYS A 55 7.85 8.70 17.35
CA LYS A 55 8.43 7.44 17.83
C LYS A 55 8.04 6.24 17.00
N LEU A 56 6.75 6.16 16.57
CA LEU A 56 6.28 5.11 15.65
C LEU A 56 7.07 5.15 14.34
N LYS A 57 7.22 6.34 13.76
CA LYS A 57 7.95 6.55 12.51
C LYS A 57 9.44 6.26 12.63
N ALA A 58 10.07 6.68 13.73
CA ALA A 58 11.47 6.38 14.01
C ALA A 58 11.72 4.87 14.16
N ASN A 59 10.89 4.17 14.95
CA ASN A 59 10.95 2.73 15.11
C ASN A 59 10.77 2.00 13.78
N PHE A 60 9.80 2.44 12.97
CA PHE A 60 9.57 1.87 11.65
C PHE A 60 10.79 2.05 10.73
N THR A 61 11.35 3.25 10.67
CA THR A 61 12.57 3.54 9.89
C THR A 61 13.74 2.66 10.35
N LYS A 62 13.92 2.50 11.66
CA LYS A 62 14.94 1.62 12.27
C LYS A 62 14.72 0.16 11.87
N ALA A 63 13.49 -0.34 11.98
CA ALA A 63 13.14 -1.71 11.59
C ALA A 63 13.41 -1.99 10.12
N VAL A 64 12.97 -1.10 9.22
CA VAL A 64 13.21 -1.23 7.77
C VAL A 64 14.69 -1.18 7.43
N LYS A 65 15.45 -0.25 8.02
CA LYS A 65 16.90 -0.11 7.78
C LYS A 65 17.66 -1.36 8.24
N ALA A 66 17.34 -1.86 9.44
CA ALA A 66 17.96 -3.06 9.98
C ALA A 66 17.66 -4.29 9.11
N TYR A 67 16.41 -4.47 8.73
CA TYR A 67 16.00 -5.59 7.90
C TYR A 67 16.60 -5.53 6.48
N ARG A 68 16.62 -4.37 5.84
CA ARG A 68 17.28 -4.21 4.53
C ARG A 68 18.78 -4.47 4.60
N LYS A 69 19.45 -4.09 5.68
CA LYS A 69 20.88 -4.40 5.88
C LYS A 69 21.11 -5.91 5.91
N GLU A 70 20.28 -6.64 6.63
CA GLU A 70 20.31 -8.10 6.71
C GLU A 70 20.00 -8.75 5.36
N LEU A 71 18.95 -8.30 4.67
CA LEU A 71 18.56 -8.82 3.37
C LEU A 71 19.62 -8.66 2.28
N ARG A 72 20.37 -7.55 2.28
CA ARG A 72 21.38 -7.27 1.24
C ARG A 72 22.48 -8.30 1.18
N THR A 73 22.69 -9.06 2.25
CA THR A 73 23.63 -10.19 2.28
C THR A 73 23.18 -11.32 1.34
N TYR A 74 21.86 -11.45 1.11
CA TYR A 74 21.25 -12.52 0.33
C TYR A 74 20.58 -12.02 -0.95
N TRP A 75 20.05 -10.78 -0.93
CA TRP A 75 19.26 -10.19 -1.99
C TRP A 75 19.68 -8.74 -2.22
N PRO A 76 20.36 -8.42 -3.36
CA PRO A 76 20.84 -7.07 -3.63
C PRO A 76 19.75 -5.99 -3.61
N ASP A 77 18.55 -6.33 -4.10
CA ASP A 77 17.39 -5.43 -4.12
C ASP A 77 16.77 -5.20 -2.73
N ALA A 78 17.06 -6.08 -1.76
CA ALA A 78 16.56 -6.00 -0.38
C ALA A 78 15.10 -5.52 -0.33
N GLU A 79 14.24 -6.13 -1.17
CA GLU A 79 12.85 -5.75 -1.33
C GLU A 79 12.05 -6.03 -0.07
N VAL A 80 11.17 -5.11 0.31
CA VAL A 80 10.27 -5.24 1.46
C VAL A 80 8.83 -4.94 1.04
N SER A 81 7.86 -5.43 1.80
CA SER A 81 6.44 -5.19 1.54
C SER A 81 6.11 -3.70 1.42
N SER A 82 5.17 -3.37 0.54
CA SER A 82 4.70 -2.02 0.23
C SER A 82 3.16 -1.96 0.22
N THR A 83 2.61 -0.87 -0.26
CA THR A 83 1.15 -0.72 -0.37
C THR A 83 0.51 -1.74 -1.30
N THR A 84 1.18 -2.13 -2.40
CA THR A 84 0.63 -3.02 -3.42
C THR A 84 1.37 -4.36 -3.55
N ARG A 85 2.43 -4.56 -2.80
CA ARG A 85 3.26 -5.78 -2.86
C ARG A 85 3.43 -6.36 -1.47
N ALA A 86 3.07 -7.63 -1.29
CA ALA A 86 3.43 -8.40 -0.10
C ALA A 86 4.66 -9.24 -0.44
N VAL A 87 5.74 -9.06 0.33
CA VAL A 87 7.03 -9.71 0.09
C VAL A 87 7.37 -10.59 1.28
N PHE A 88 7.61 -11.86 0.99
CA PHE A 88 8.00 -12.87 1.98
C PHE A 88 9.32 -13.52 1.57
N TYR A 89 10.03 -14.02 2.54
CA TYR A 89 11.24 -14.80 2.33
C TYR A 89 11.10 -16.14 3.04
N ALA A 90 11.56 -17.21 2.40
CA ALA A 90 11.68 -18.52 3.01
C ALA A 90 12.79 -18.51 4.09
N PRO A 91 12.86 -19.51 4.97
CA PRO A 91 13.92 -19.62 5.98
C PRO A 91 15.31 -19.46 5.36
N LYS A 92 16.22 -18.80 6.09
CA LYS A 92 17.58 -18.47 5.63
C LYS A 92 17.63 -17.68 4.32
N TYR A 93 16.55 -16.96 3.99
CA TYR A 93 16.43 -16.12 2.78
C TYR A 93 16.71 -16.86 1.46
N THR A 94 16.42 -18.16 1.41
CA THR A 94 16.70 -19.00 0.24
C THR A 94 15.79 -18.70 -0.95
N GLU A 95 14.58 -18.19 -0.70
CA GLU A 95 13.56 -17.92 -1.72
C GLU A 95 12.86 -16.60 -1.40
N LYS A 96 12.56 -15.81 -2.45
CA LYS A 96 11.74 -14.60 -2.35
C LYS A 96 10.38 -14.86 -3.01
N GLN A 97 9.33 -14.60 -2.28
CA GLN A 97 7.93 -14.75 -2.67
C GLN A 97 7.24 -13.40 -2.66
N VAL A 98 6.66 -12.99 -3.77
CA VAL A 98 5.96 -11.71 -3.87
C VAL A 98 4.55 -11.92 -4.40
N ILE A 99 3.57 -11.36 -3.71
CA ILE A 99 2.22 -11.16 -4.24
C ILE A 99 2.13 -9.72 -4.70
N ASP A 100 2.13 -9.49 -6.01
CA ASP A 100 1.95 -8.17 -6.60
C ASP A 100 0.47 -7.95 -6.92
N PHE A 101 -0.23 -7.24 -6.02
CA PHE A 101 -1.65 -6.97 -6.14
C PHE A 101 -1.98 -6.02 -7.30
N LYS A 102 -1.06 -5.10 -7.62
CA LYS A 102 -1.22 -4.14 -8.72
C LYS A 102 -0.96 -4.78 -10.07
N ALA A 103 0.12 -5.55 -10.21
CA ALA A 103 0.45 -6.28 -11.43
C ALA A 103 -0.41 -7.54 -11.62
N ASN A 104 -1.15 -7.96 -10.59
CA ASN A 104 -1.99 -9.15 -10.56
C ASN A 104 -1.19 -10.43 -10.85
N GLU A 105 -0.06 -10.61 -10.15
CA GLU A 105 0.83 -11.75 -10.35
C GLU A 105 1.52 -12.19 -9.05
N LEU A 106 2.00 -13.42 -9.04
CA LEU A 106 2.99 -13.89 -8.09
C LEU A 106 4.37 -13.85 -8.76
N GLN A 107 5.38 -13.47 -7.98
CA GLN A 107 6.77 -13.53 -8.39
C GLN A 107 7.52 -14.41 -7.38
N ILE A 108 8.10 -15.49 -7.84
CA ILE A 108 8.78 -16.48 -7.00
C ILE A 108 10.20 -16.63 -7.51
N SER A 109 11.17 -16.17 -6.71
CA SER A 109 12.59 -16.25 -7.03
C SER A 109 13.25 -17.28 -6.12
N MET A 110 13.82 -18.33 -6.71
CA MET A 110 14.43 -19.45 -6.00
C MET A 110 15.79 -19.81 -6.63
N PRO A 111 16.70 -20.48 -5.90
CA PRO A 111 17.92 -21.01 -6.47
C PRO A 111 17.62 -21.95 -7.65
N SER A 112 18.38 -21.80 -8.72
CA SER A 112 18.26 -22.71 -9.87
C SER A 112 18.79 -24.09 -9.48
N ILE A 113 17.97 -25.12 -9.64
CA ILE A 113 18.37 -26.51 -9.39
C ILE A 113 18.91 -27.06 -10.69
N ARG A 114 20.16 -27.49 -10.68
CA ARG A 114 20.86 -28.02 -11.86
C ARG A 114 21.24 -29.47 -11.69
N GLN A 115 21.27 -30.17 -12.80
CA GLN A 115 21.91 -31.49 -12.94
C GLN A 115 23.06 -31.30 -13.94
N GLY A 116 24.29 -31.18 -13.44
CA GLY A 116 25.41 -30.70 -14.23
C GLY A 116 25.17 -29.24 -14.67
N LYS A 117 25.30 -28.98 -15.98
CA LYS A 117 25.08 -27.63 -16.57
C LYS A 117 23.60 -27.34 -16.89
N VAL A 118 22.72 -28.35 -16.81
CA VAL A 118 21.32 -28.26 -17.24
C VAL A 118 20.40 -27.97 -16.04
N LEU A 119 19.40 -27.10 -16.22
CA LEU A 119 18.36 -26.84 -15.21
C LEU A 119 17.50 -28.09 -15.02
N ASN A 120 17.31 -28.51 -13.77
CA ASN A 120 16.38 -29.56 -13.42
C ASN A 120 14.94 -29.01 -13.33
N TYR A 121 14.30 -28.84 -14.49
CA TYR A 121 12.95 -28.29 -14.59
C TYR A 121 11.92 -29.05 -13.77
N ARG A 122 12.02 -30.38 -13.69
CA ARG A 122 11.06 -31.19 -12.94
C ARG A 122 11.09 -30.88 -11.45
N GLU A 123 12.27 -30.73 -10.87
CA GLU A 123 12.43 -30.44 -9.46
C GLU A 123 12.05 -28.97 -9.17
N MET A 124 12.43 -28.05 -10.07
CA MET A 124 12.00 -26.65 -9.96
C MET A 124 10.48 -26.50 -10.05
N GLN A 125 9.80 -27.26 -10.91
CA GLN A 125 8.34 -27.24 -11.01
C GLN A 125 7.68 -27.78 -9.73
N LYS A 126 8.20 -28.82 -9.12
CA LYS A 126 7.71 -29.35 -7.83
C LYS A 126 7.83 -28.28 -6.72
N ARG A 127 9.00 -27.64 -6.64
CA ARG A 127 9.24 -26.57 -5.65
C ARG A 127 8.34 -25.38 -5.89
N LEU A 128 8.20 -24.93 -7.13
CA LEU A 128 7.29 -23.86 -7.51
C LEU A 128 5.84 -24.16 -7.12
N HIS A 129 5.38 -25.40 -7.39
CA HIS A 129 4.04 -25.85 -7.01
C HIS A 129 3.84 -25.79 -5.48
N SER A 130 4.81 -26.27 -4.70
CA SER A 130 4.78 -26.23 -3.24
C SER A 130 4.68 -24.78 -2.73
N THR A 131 5.50 -23.88 -3.26
CA THR A 131 5.49 -22.46 -2.89
C THR A 131 4.16 -21.78 -3.26
N ILE A 132 3.60 -22.06 -4.43
CA ILE A 132 2.28 -21.54 -4.81
C ILE A 132 1.19 -22.07 -3.87
N SER A 133 1.23 -23.39 -3.53
CA SER A 133 0.29 -23.99 -2.59
C SER A 133 0.34 -23.32 -1.21
N GLU A 134 1.54 -23.06 -0.71
CA GLU A 134 1.77 -22.30 0.53
C GLU A 134 1.17 -20.90 0.48
N LEU A 135 1.43 -20.12 -0.57
CA LEU A 135 0.88 -18.78 -0.74
C LEU A 135 -0.65 -18.76 -0.85
N LEU A 136 -1.23 -19.77 -1.50
CA LEU A 136 -2.68 -19.95 -1.62
C LEU A 136 -3.36 -20.32 -0.29
N SER A 137 -2.62 -20.99 0.60
CA SER A 137 -3.07 -21.40 1.94
C SER A 137 -2.87 -20.31 3.01
N MET A 138 -2.14 -19.24 2.68
CA MET A 138 -1.74 -18.22 3.64
C MET A 138 -2.92 -17.36 4.05
N ASP A 139 -3.23 -17.34 5.34
CA ASP A 139 -4.20 -16.45 5.94
C ASP A 139 -3.58 -15.11 6.40
N LEU A 140 -4.45 -14.18 6.79
CA LEU A 140 -4.04 -12.83 7.16
C LEU A 140 -3.15 -12.80 8.41
N VAL A 141 -3.44 -13.62 9.44
CA VAL A 141 -2.63 -13.72 10.67
C VAL A 141 -1.23 -14.22 10.33
N THR A 142 -1.16 -15.31 9.59
CA THR A 142 0.11 -15.92 9.16
C THR A 142 0.94 -14.93 8.36
N ALA A 143 0.32 -14.22 7.41
CA ALA A 143 1.02 -13.25 6.57
C ALA A 143 1.57 -12.07 7.38
N ILE A 144 0.80 -11.53 8.34
CA ILE A 144 1.25 -10.42 9.20
C ILE A 144 2.40 -10.87 10.10
N ASN A 145 2.31 -12.07 10.68
CA ASN A 145 3.35 -12.61 11.56
C ASN A 145 4.63 -13.01 10.81
N ARG A 146 4.53 -13.37 9.53
CA ARG A 146 5.69 -13.66 8.68
C ARG A 146 6.43 -12.42 8.20
N ASP A 147 5.86 -11.23 8.31
CA ASP A 147 6.53 -9.99 7.89
C ASP A 147 7.61 -9.60 8.92
N PRO A 148 8.91 -9.65 8.57
CA PRO A 148 9.99 -9.39 9.53
C PRO A 148 10.01 -7.94 10.04
N ILE A 149 9.45 -7.00 9.28
CA ILE A 149 9.33 -5.61 9.74
C ILE A 149 8.29 -5.54 10.85
N ASN A 150 7.16 -6.25 10.74
CA ASN A 150 6.19 -6.33 11.83
C ASN A 150 6.81 -6.95 13.08
N GLN A 151 7.58 -8.04 12.94
CA GLN A 151 8.29 -8.69 14.05
C GLN A 151 9.29 -7.72 14.72
N LYS A 152 10.10 -7.00 13.93
CA LYS A 152 11.03 -6.00 14.46
C LYS A 152 10.29 -4.83 15.11
N MET A 153 9.16 -4.42 14.58
CA MET A 153 8.30 -3.39 15.16
C MET A 153 7.68 -3.86 16.49
N GLU A 154 7.24 -5.10 16.58
CA GLU A 154 6.75 -5.69 17.85
C GLU A 154 7.81 -5.67 18.92
N GLN A 155 9.06 -6.04 18.59
CA GLN A 155 10.21 -5.98 19.49
C GLN A 155 10.52 -4.55 19.97
N LEU A 156 10.44 -3.55 19.07
CA LEU A 156 10.75 -2.15 19.37
C LEU A 156 9.63 -1.42 20.12
N SER A 157 8.39 -1.88 20.00
CA SER A 157 7.22 -1.15 20.48
C SER A 157 6.35 -1.90 21.47
N GLY A 158 6.51 -3.22 21.58
CA GLY A 158 5.60 -4.09 22.35
C GLY A 158 4.19 -4.20 21.76
N ILE A 159 3.93 -3.62 20.58
CA ILE A 159 2.62 -3.62 19.91
C ILE A 159 2.51 -4.84 19.03
N ARG A 160 1.55 -5.72 19.30
CA ARG A 160 1.29 -6.91 18.46
C ARG A 160 0.47 -6.53 17.24
N TYR A 161 0.93 -6.96 16.06
CA TYR A 161 0.36 -6.58 14.77
C TYR A 161 -0.80 -7.47 14.29
N ALA A 162 -0.96 -8.67 14.83
CA ALA A 162 -2.01 -9.62 14.44
C ALA A 162 -3.05 -9.92 15.54
N GLN A 163 -3.04 -9.19 16.68
CA GLN A 163 -3.83 -9.54 17.88
C GLN A 163 -5.33 -9.35 17.71
N ASP A 164 -5.79 -8.28 17.03
CA ASP A 164 -7.21 -7.84 17.06
C ASP A 164 -7.98 -8.18 15.77
N LEU A 165 -7.52 -9.18 15.03
CA LEU A 165 -8.10 -9.53 13.73
C LEU A 165 -9.41 -10.32 13.88
N GLY A 166 -9.59 -11.09 14.95
CA GLY A 166 -10.77 -11.94 15.14
C GLY A 166 -10.93 -12.95 14.00
N ALA A 167 -12.17 -13.21 13.60
CA ALA A 167 -12.48 -14.20 12.55
C ALA A 167 -11.84 -13.87 11.19
N VAL A 168 -11.68 -12.59 10.84
CA VAL A 168 -11.07 -12.17 9.56
C VAL A 168 -9.58 -12.49 9.47
N GLY A 169 -8.93 -12.76 10.60
CA GLY A 169 -7.53 -13.21 10.64
C GLY A 169 -7.30 -14.54 9.91
N ARG A 170 -8.33 -15.37 9.82
CA ARG A 170 -8.31 -16.67 9.10
C ARG A 170 -8.67 -16.56 7.62
N ASP A 171 -8.96 -15.33 7.14
CA ASP A 171 -9.25 -15.12 5.73
C ASP A 171 -7.99 -15.26 4.90
N LEU A 172 -8.06 -16.10 3.86
CA LEU A 172 -6.93 -16.28 2.94
C LEU A 172 -6.64 -14.98 2.17
N ILE A 173 -5.35 -14.66 2.06
CA ILE A 173 -4.89 -13.47 1.32
C ILE A 173 -5.37 -13.48 -0.13
N LEU A 174 -5.37 -14.65 -0.76
CA LEU A 174 -5.82 -14.90 -2.13
C LEU A 174 -7.14 -15.68 -2.18
N GLY A 175 -7.95 -15.60 -1.14
CA GLY A 175 -9.20 -16.36 -1.01
C GLY A 175 -10.21 -16.12 -2.14
N GLU A 176 -10.15 -14.97 -2.82
CA GLU A 176 -10.99 -14.66 -3.99
C GLU A 176 -10.73 -15.54 -5.21
N LEU A 177 -9.65 -16.30 -5.21
CA LEU A 177 -9.36 -17.31 -6.25
C LEU A 177 -10.25 -18.55 -6.14
N PHE A 178 -10.85 -18.75 -4.99
CA PHE A 178 -11.70 -19.92 -4.69
C PHE A 178 -13.18 -19.55 -4.72
N LYS A 179 -14.03 -20.57 -4.93
CA LYS A 179 -15.50 -20.41 -4.85
C LYS A 179 -15.93 -20.28 -3.38
N ASN A 180 -15.32 -21.08 -2.51
CA ASN A 180 -15.61 -21.11 -1.07
C ASN A 180 -14.53 -20.34 -0.33
N GLU A 181 -14.93 -19.62 0.72
CA GLU A 181 -14.01 -18.83 1.57
C GLU A 181 -13.00 -19.70 2.32
N ARG A 182 -13.36 -20.96 2.60
CA ARG A 182 -12.50 -21.98 3.21
C ARG A 182 -12.34 -23.14 2.22
N PRO A 183 -11.40 -23.04 1.28
CA PRO A 183 -11.18 -24.09 0.31
C PRO A 183 -10.60 -25.34 0.98
N SER A 184 -10.98 -26.51 0.49
CA SER A 184 -10.33 -27.77 0.89
C SER A 184 -8.90 -27.83 0.37
N VAL A 185 -8.03 -28.62 1.00
CA VAL A 185 -6.66 -28.91 0.54
C VAL A 185 -6.67 -29.30 -0.94
N LYS A 186 -7.57 -30.19 -1.36
CA LYS A 186 -7.72 -30.60 -2.76
C LYS A 186 -8.01 -29.44 -3.72
N SER A 187 -8.76 -28.42 -3.26
CA SER A 187 -9.06 -27.22 -4.06
C SER A 187 -7.83 -26.31 -4.19
N ILE A 188 -7.04 -26.21 -3.11
CA ILE A 188 -5.77 -25.44 -3.10
C ILE A 188 -4.78 -26.11 -4.05
N GLU A 189 -4.57 -27.43 -3.94
CA GLU A 189 -3.66 -28.21 -4.78
C GLU A 189 -4.04 -28.13 -6.27
N ARG A 190 -5.34 -28.20 -6.59
CA ARG A 190 -5.83 -28.01 -7.96
C ARG A 190 -5.53 -26.63 -8.50
N MET A 191 -5.70 -25.59 -7.68
CA MET A 191 -5.40 -24.22 -8.07
C MET A 191 -3.88 -24.02 -8.23
N ALA A 192 -3.07 -24.54 -7.30
CA ALA A 192 -1.62 -24.50 -7.38
C ALA A 192 -1.12 -25.16 -8.66
N SER A 193 -1.62 -26.39 -8.98
CA SER A 193 -1.28 -27.09 -10.22
C SER A 193 -1.64 -26.28 -11.47
N LYS A 194 -2.82 -25.64 -11.48
CA LYS A 194 -3.23 -24.78 -12.59
C LYS A 194 -2.28 -23.60 -12.77
N LEU A 195 -1.94 -22.90 -11.68
CA LEU A 195 -1.06 -21.72 -11.70
C LEU A 195 0.37 -22.07 -12.05
N THR A 196 0.89 -23.20 -11.54
CA THR A 196 2.23 -23.72 -11.88
C THR A 196 2.39 -23.95 -13.38
N LYS A 197 1.38 -24.52 -14.05
CA LYS A 197 1.40 -24.78 -15.50
C LYS A 197 1.47 -23.49 -16.35
N THR A 198 1.00 -22.36 -15.82
CA THR A 198 1.01 -21.08 -16.53
C THR A 198 2.18 -20.17 -16.15
N ALA A 199 3.07 -20.65 -15.27
CA ALA A 199 4.27 -19.94 -14.86
C ALA A 199 5.27 -19.81 -16.01
N TYR A 200 5.90 -18.66 -16.11
CA TYR A 200 6.99 -18.43 -17.05
C TYR A 200 8.19 -17.81 -16.34
N ILE A 201 9.39 -18.01 -16.91
CA ILE A 201 10.62 -17.46 -16.35
C ILE A 201 10.80 -16.03 -16.83
N ARG A 202 11.04 -15.12 -15.87
CA ARG A 202 11.50 -13.75 -16.17
C ARG A 202 13.01 -13.76 -16.25
N TYR A 203 13.52 -13.52 -17.44
CA TYR A 203 14.95 -13.28 -17.64
C TYR A 203 15.31 -11.85 -17.25
N PRO A 204 16.46 -11.62 -16.59
CA PRO A 204 16.95 -10.27 -16.33
C PRO A 204 17.21 -9.53 -17.65
N ALA A 205 17.00 -8.21 -17.65
CA ALA A 205 17.38 -7.38 -18.79
C ALA A 205 18.89 -7.49 -19.04
N VAL A 206 19.31 -7.44 -20.31
CA VAL A 206 20.72 -7.62 -20.73
C VAL A 206 21.70 -6.69 -19.99
N ALA A 207 21.26 -5.47 -19.64
CA ALA A 207 22.07 -4.51 -18.89
C ALA A 207 22.38 -4.93 -17.44
N SER A 208 21.65 -5.88 -16.87
CA SER A 208 21.87 -6.42 -15.52
C SER A 208 22.65 -7.75 -15.50
N LEU A 209 23.05 -8.27 -16.65
CA LEU A 209 23.75 -9.55 -16.76
C LEU A 209 25.10 -9.54 -16.00
N ASN A 210 25.84 -8.44 -16.00
CA ASN A 210 27.13 -8.34 -15.31
C ASN A 210 26.99 -8.39 -13.77
N LEU A 211 25.85 -7.97 -13.21
CA LEU A 211 25.52 -8.10 -11.80
C LEU A 211 24.91 -9.47 -11.48
N ALA A 212 24.21 -10.09 -12.45
CA ALA A 212 23.60 -11.41 -12.29
C ALA A 212 24.64 -12.55 -12.16
N PHE A 213 25.80 -12.41 -12.78
CA PHE A 213 26.90 -13.38 -12.62
C PHE A 213 27.53 -13.34 -11.22
N ALA A 214 27.47 -12.21 -10.52
CA ALA A 214 28.04 -12.05 -9.18
C ALA A 214 27.09 -12.52 -8.05
N PHE A 215 25.78 -12.57 -8.29
CA PHE A 215 24.77 -12.86 -7.27
C PHE A 215 23.81 -13.98 -7.66
N ASN A 216 24.36 -15.18 -7.82
CA ASN A 216 23.58 -16.41 -7.74
C ASN A 216 22.69 -16.75 -8.93
N ASP A 217 22.87 -17.93 -9.34
CA ASP A 217 22.03 -18.78 -10.16
C ASP A 217 20.61 -18.90 -9.59
N ARG A 218 19.81 -17.82 -9.72
CA ARG A 218 18.41 -17.80 -9.29
C ARG A 218 17.49 -17.66 -10.49
N THR A 219 16.43 -18.44 -10.44
CA THR A 219 15.32 -18.38 -11.42
C THR A 219 14.14 -17.66 -10.80
N THR A 220 13.61 -16.64 -11.50
CA THR A 220 12.38 -15.96 -11.10
C THR A 220 11.22 -16.40 -11.99
N TYR A 221 10.24 -17.00 -11.36
CA TYR A 221 8.98 -17.36 -12.00
C TYR A 221 7.95 -16.28 -11.80
N ILE A 222 7.23 -15.95 -12.89
CA ILE A 222 6.05 -15.09 -12.88
C ILE A 222 4.83 -15.95 -13.12
N VAL A 223 3.84 -15.78 -12.25
CA VAL A 223 2.56 -16.49 -12.32
C VAL A 223 1.46 -15.47 -12.40
N LYS A 224 0.86 -15.30 -13.56
CA LYS A 224 -0.28 -14.37 -13.73
C LYS A 224 -1.50 -14.93 -12.99
N LEU A 225 -2.12 -14.08 -12.18
CA LEU A 225 -3.37 -14.40 -11.52
C LEU A 225 -4.56 -14.10 -12.44
N PRO A 226 -5.72 -14.76 -12.26
CA PRO A 226 -6.88 -14.55 -13.11
C PRO A 226 -7.29 -13.07 -13.22
N GLU A 227 -7.55 -12.57 -14.42
CA GLU A 227 -7.89 -11.15 -14.68
C GLU A 227 -9.08 -10.65 -13.84
N LYS A 228 -10.09 -11.50 -13.65
CA LYS A 228 -11.28 -11.16 -12.87
C LYS A 228 -11.05 -11.13 -11.34
N ARG A 229 -9.80 -11.37 -10.88
CA ARG A 229 -9.47 -11.44 -9.45
C ARG A 229 -9.84 -10.16 -8.68
N LEU A 230 -9.45 -8.99 -9.18
CA LEU A 230 -9.75 -7.71 -8.51
C LEU A 230 -11.25 -7.49 -8.36
N ARG A 231 -12.04 -7.80 -9.39
CA ARG A 231 -13.51 -7.70 -9.32
C ARG A 231 -14.11 -8.68 -8.30
N LYS A 232 -13.57 -9.92 -8.22
CA LYS A 232 -13.98 -10.90 -7.19
C LYS A 232 -13.62 -10.41 -5.79
N LYS A 233 -12.42 -9.85 -5.61
CA LYS A 233 -11.99 -9.26 -4.33
C LYS A 233 -12.88 -8.10 -3.92
N ALA A 234 -13.20 -7.19 -4.83
CA ALA A 234 -14.14 -6.11 -4.58
C ALA A 234 -15.53 -6.63 -4.19
N LYS A 235 -16.06 -7.64 -4.90
CA LYS A 235 -17.35 -8.28 -4.55
C LYS A 235 -17.33 -8.88 -3.14
N ARG A 236 -16.21 -9.50 -2.72
CA ARG A 236 -16.07 -10.04 -1.37
C ARG A 236 -16.15 -8.96 -0.29
N TYR A 237 -15.64 -7.76 -0.58
CA TYR A 237 -15.71 -6.62 0.34
C TYR A 237 -17.02 -5.82 0.23
N LYS A 238 -17.87 -6.13 -0.76
CA LYS A 238 -19.11 -5.39 -1.03
C LYS A 238 -20.02 -5.22 0.21
N PRO A 239 -20.29 -6.26 1.02
CA PRO A 239 -21.22 -6.10 2.14
C PRO A 239 -20.82 -4.95 3.07
N PHE A 240 -19.61 -4.99 3.62
CA PHE A 240 -19.18 -3.95 4.57
C PHE A 240 -18.79 -2.62 3.91
N VAL A 241 -18.40 -2.60 2.63
CA VAL A 241 -18.20 -1.34 1.90
C VAL A 241 -19.53 -0.61 1.73
N TYR A 242 -20.60 -1.31 1.38
CA TYR A 242 -21.94 -0.71 1.24
C TYR A 242 -22.46 -0.24 2.59
N ASP A 243 -22.35 -1.04 3.66
CA ASP A 243 -22.75 -0.67 5.02
C ASP A 243 -22.08 0.63 5.47
N TYR A 244 -20.77 0.75 5.30
CA TYR A 244 -20.05 1.94 5.74
C TYR A 244 -20.19 3.12 4.76
N ALA A 245 -20.35 2.89 3.47
CA ALA A 245 -20.68 3.94 2.53
C ALA A 245 -22.03 4.58 2.88
N GLN A 246 -23.06 3.77 3.15
CA GLN A 246 -24.36 4.24 3.60
C GLN A 246 -24.25 4.97 4.92
N LYS A 247 -23.60 4.37 5.94
CA LYS A 247 -23.44 4.96 7.28
C LYS A 247 -22.79 6.35 7.24
N TYR A 248 -21.84 6.57 6.33
CA TYR A 248 -21.10 7.82 6.22
C TYR A 248 -21.50 8.68 5.00
N SER A 249 -22.66 8.38 4.40
CA SER A 249 -23.24 9.14 3.26
C SER A 249 -22.27 9.31 2.09
N LEU A 250 -21.56 8.24 1.73
CA LEU A 250 -20.60 8.20 0.63
C LEU A 250 -21.10 7.29 -0.50
N PRO A 251 -20.81 7.59 -1.77
CA PRO A 251 -21.02 6.64 -2.85
C PRO A 251 -20.16 5.37 -2.63
N PRO A 252 -20.72 4.14 -2.67
CA PRO A 252 -19.93 2.91 -2.55
C PRO A 252 -18.80 2.84 -3.58
N SER A 253 -19.05 3.31 -4.81
CA SER A 253 -18.04 3.38 -5.89
C SER A 253 -16.82 4.23 -5.53
N LEU A 254 -16.99 5.28 -4.73
CA LEU A 254 -15.88 6.09 -4.23
C LEU A 254 -15.04 5.32 -3.21
N VAL A 255 -15.67 4.62 -2.28
CA VAL A 255 -14.96 3.81 -1.27
C VAL A 255 -14.13 2.72 -1.96
N PHE A 256 -14.71 2.00 -2.93
CA PHE A 256 -13.95 1.03 -3.74
C PHE A 256 -12.80 1.68 -4.52
N ALA A 257 -13.03 2.85 -5.10
CA ALA A 257 -11.98 3.57 -5.84
C ALA A 257 -10.79 3.94 -4.95
N ILE A 258 -11.06 4.39 -3.73
CA ILE A 258 -10.01 4.71 -2.74
C ILE A 258 -9.26 3.43 -2.34
N ILE A 259 -9.96 2.34 -1.99
CA ILE A 259 -9.31 1.05 -1.67
C ILE A 259 -8.40 0.59 -2.81
N HIS A 260 -8.87 0.66 -4.05
CA HIS A 260 -8.06 0.29 -5.20
C HIS A 260 -6.87 1.24 -5.42
N ALA A 261 -7.08 2.53 -5.24
CA ALA A 261 -6.02 3.53 -5.41
C ALA A 261 -4.91 3.36 -4.37
N GLU A 262 -5.27 3.10 -3.10
CA GLU A 262 -4.37 3.00 -1.96
C GLU A 262 -3.59 1.68 -1.91
N SER A 263 -4.26 0.56 -2.16
CA SER A 263 -3.68 -0.75 -1.89
C SER A 263 -3.83 -1.77 -3.02
N SER A 264 -4.59 -1.50 -4.07
CA SER A 264 -5.04 -2.52 -5.04
C SER A 264 -5.69 -3.72 -4.34
N PHE A 265 -6.45 -3.45 -3.27
CA PHE A 265 -7.09 -4.46 -2.40
C PHE A 265 -6.10 -5.37 -1.65
N ASN A 266 -4.87 -4.94 -1.43
CA ASN A 266 -3.91 -5.62 -0.57
C ASN A 266 -4.29 -5.42 0.92
N PRO A 267 -4.71 -6.44 1.67
CA PRO A 267 -5.04 -6.30 3.08
C PRO A 267 -3.79 -6.11 3.95
N LEU A 268 -2.60 -6.48 3.45
CA LEU A 268 -1.30 -6.34 4.10
C LEU A 268 -0.62 -5.01 3.77
N ALA A 269 -1.29 -4.11 3.07
CA ALA A 269 -0.72 -2.88 2.58
C ALA A 269 -0.13 -2.04 3.74
N ARG A 270 1.11 -1.60 3.54
CA ARG A 270 1.82 -0.72 4.47
C ARG A 270 2.73 0.21 3.69
N SER A 271 2.66 1.52 3.99
CA SER A 271 3.54 2.51 3.41
C SER A 271 4.83 2.69 4.24
N GLN A 272 5.79 3.43 3.71
CA GLN A 272 7.00 3.80 4.43
C GLN A 272 6.73 4.83 5.57
N ALA A 273 5.76 5.70 5.39
CA ALA A 273 5.14 6.45 6.48
C ALA A 273 4.02 5.56 7.00
N PRO A 274 4.05 5.05 8.26
CA PRO A 274 3.25 3.89 8.68
C PRO A 274 1.74 4.13 8.57
N ALA A 275 1.22 3.95 7.34
CA ALA A 275 -0.18 3.83 7.00
C ALA A 275 -0.49 2.36 6.71
N PHE A 276 -1.67 1.87 7.13
CA PHE A 276 -1.99 0.46 7.19
C PHE A 276 -3.29 0.10 6.48
N GLY A 277 -3.29 -1.08 5.86
CA GLY A 277 -4.47 -1.78 5.36
C GLY A 277 -5.06 -1.19 4.06
N LEU A 278 -6.27 -1.62 3.75
CA LEU A 278 -6.93 -1.39 2.46
C LEU A 278 -7.01 0.08 2.04
N MET A 279 -7.28 0.98 2.98
CA MET A 279 -7.45 2.42 2.75
C MET A 279 -6.28 3.25 3.28
N GLN A 280 -5.14 2.62 3.61
CA GLN A 280 -3.90 3.26 4.03
C GLN A 280 -4.08 4.31 5.14
N ILE A 281 -4.61 3.84 6.28
CA ILE A 281 -4.91 4.72 7.40
C ILE A 281 -3.66 4.97 8.26
N MET A 282 -3.32 6.22 8.45
CA MET A 282 -2.31 6.67 9.41
C MET A 282 -2.92 6.72 10.82
N PRO A 283 -2.34 6.00 11.82
CA PRO A 283 -2.93 5.89 13.17
C PRO A 283 -3.17 7.23 13.88
N HIS A 284 -2.21 8.15 13.81
CA HIS A 284 -2.18 9.39 14.59
C HIS A 284 -2.96 10.56 13.96
N THR A 285 -3.28 10.47 12.68
CA THR A 285 -4.03 11.51 11.95
C THR A 285 -5.41 10.99 11.56
N ALA A 286 -5.55 10.41 10.35
CA ALA A 286 -6.81 9.89 9.84
C ALA A 286 -7.49 8.89 10.80
N GLY A 287 -6.70 7.98 11.42
CA GLY A 287 -7.19 7.01 12.41
C GLY A 287 -7.74 7.69 13.66
N LYS A 288 -7.02 8.68 14.20
CA LYS A 288 -7.43 9.44 15.38
C LYS A 288 -8.69 10.27 15.13
N ASP A 289 -8.76 10.99 13.99
CA ASP A 289 -9.94 11.77 13.62
C ASP A 289 -11.17 10.87 13.45
N ALA A 290 -11.02 9.79 12.66
CA ALA A 290 -12.09 8.84 12.43
C ALA A 290 -12.56 8.13 13.70
N SER A 291 -11.63 7.77 14.61
CA SER A 291 -11.99 7.14 15.89
C SER A 291 -12.83 8.07 16.76
N GLY A 292 -12.56 9.37 16.74
CA GLY A 292 -13.41 10.39 17.40
C GLY A 292 -14.85 10.38 16.89
N LEU A 293 -15.04 10.19 15.58
CA LEU A 293 -16.39 10.07 15.01
C LEU A 293 -17.04 8.71 15.35
N ILE A 294 -16.27 7.62 15.27
CA ILE A 294 -16.78 6.24 15.45
C ILE A 294 -17.10 5.96 16.92
N TYR A 295 -16.20 6.33 17.84
CA TYR A 295 -16.23 5.94 19.24
C TYR A 295 -16.56 7.10 20.18
N LYS A 296 -16.84 8.29 19.66
CA LYS A 296 -17.01 9.53 20.44
C LYS A 296 -15.78 9.89 21.31
N LYS A 297 -14.65 9.23 21.06
CA LYS A 297 -13.36 9.43 21.73
C LYS A 297 -12.23 9.27 20.71
N ALA A 298 -11.39 10.29 20.59
CA ALA A 298 -10.23 10.23 19.73
C ALA A 298 -9.17 9.26 20.30
N LYS A 299 -8.83 8.21 19.55
CA LYS A 299 -7.88 7.16 19.91
C LYS A 299 -6.87 6.96 18.79
N VAL A 300 -5.64 6.61 19.14
CA VAL A 300 -4.65 6.13 18.18
C VAL A 300 -4.88 4.64 17.95
N LEU A 301 -5.38 4.31 16.77
CA LEU A 301 -5.72 2.93 16.42
C LEU A 301 -4.48 2.08 16.19
N SER A 302 -4.48 0.84 16.72
CA SER A 302 -3.36 -0.08 16.56
C SER A 302 -3.18 -0.56 15.12
N PRO A 303 -1.96 -0.94 14.69
CA PRO A 303 -1.76 -1.60 13.41
C PRO A 303 -2.61 -2.85 13.25
N SER A 304 -2.77 -3.68 14.29
CA SER A 304 -3.63 -4.87 14.24
C SER A 304 -5.09 -4.53 13.98
N TYR A 305 -5.59 -3.43 14.60
CA TYR A 305 -6.91 -2.91 14.30
C TYR A 305 -7.04 -2.50 12.82
N LEU A 306 -6.00 -1.82 12.29
CA LEU A 306 -5.99 -1.28 10.93
C LEU A 306 -5.71 -2.33 9.84
N TYR A 307 -5.10 -3.47 10.18
CA TYR A 307 -4.98 -4.61 9.27
C TYR A 307 -6.30 -5.41 9.14
N ASN A 308 -7.27 -5.21 10.03
CA ASN A 308 -8.60 -5.80 9.85
C ASN A 308 -9.34 -5.10 8.70
N PRO A 309 -9.64 -5.78 7.58
CA PRO A 309 -10.23 -5.15 6.39
C PRO A 309 -11.55 -4.41 6.67
N LYS A 310 -12.45 -5.01 7.46
CA LYS A 310 -13.74 -4.41 7.80
C LYS A 310 -13.57 -3.14 8.64
N LYS A 311 -12.72 -3.20 9.68
CA LYS A 311 -12.41 -2.05 10.54
C LYS A 311 -11.69 -0.95 9.77
N ASN A 312 -10.76 -1.32 8.89
CA ASN A 312 -10.02 -0.37 8.06
C ASN A 312 -10.93 0.43 7.13
N VAL A 313 -11.87 -0.25 6.44
CA VAL A 313 -12.86 0.41 5.57
C VAL A 313 -13.79 1.31 6.38
N GLN A 314 -14.20 0.89 7.59
CA GLN A 314 -14.98 1.76 8.49
C GLN A 314 -14.24 3.06 8.80
N VAL A 315 -12.98 2.96 9.18
CA VAL A 315 -12.13 4.13 9.53
C VAL A 315 -11.90 5.02 8.32
N GLY A 316 -11.57 4.45 7.16
CA GLY A 316 -11.33 5.19 5.93
C GLY A 316 -12.57 5.94 5.44
N ALA A 317 -13.74 5.29 5.47
CA ALA A 317 -15.01 5.91 5.11
C ALA A 317 -15.40 7.03 6.11
N ALA A 318 -15.21 6.79 7.41
CA ALA A 318 -15.43 7.81 8.45
C ALA A 318 -14.50 9.02 8.26
N TYR A 319 -13.22 8.81 7.93
CA TYR A 319 -12.29 9.90 7.68
C TYR A 319 -12.65 10.69 6.41
N PHE A 320 -13.04 10.00 5.32
CA PHE A 320 -13.50 10.70 4.12
C PHE A 320 -14.76 11.54 4.40
N HIS A 321 -15.70 11.01 5.20
CA HIS A 321 -16.84 11.76 5.67
C HIS A 321 -16.43 13.04 6.43
N ILE A 322 -15.45 12.95 7.34
CA ILE A 322 -14.92 14.12 8.07
C ILE A 322 -14.35 15.15 7.09
N LEU A 323 -13.57 14.73 6.10
CA LEU A 323 -13.03 15.63 5.08
C LEU A 323 -14.14 16.34 4.32
N TYR A 324 -15.12 15.58 3.80
CA TYR A 324 -16.15 16.12 2.90
C TYR A 324 -17.22 16.94 3.64
N TYR A 325 -17.77 16.40 4.75
CA TYR A 325 -18.92 16.98 5.43
C TYR A 325 -18.58 17.91 6.61
N ARG A 326 -17.34 17.86 7.10
CA ARG A 326 -16.93 18.71 8.23
C ARG A 326 -15.87 19.71 7.83
N TYR A 327 -14.69 19.27 7.39
CA TYR A 327 -13.56 20.16 7.11
C TYR A 327 -13.83 21.04 5.89
N LEU A 328 -14.32 20.45 4.81
CA LEU A 328 -14.53 21.15 3.54
C LEU A 328 -15.98 21.60 3.31
N LYS A 329 -16.84 21.57 4.33
CA LYS A 329 -18.26 21.94 4.22
C LYS A 329 -18.52 23.31 3.63
N GLY A 330 -17.62 24.26 3.84
CA GLY A 330 -17.72 25.64 3.34
C GLY A 330 -17.51 25.78 1.83
N ILE A 331 -16.95 24.77 1.13
CA ILE A 331 -16.89 24.75 -0.32
C ILE A 331 -18.30 24.43 -0.84
N THR A 332 -18.95 25.38 -1.50
CA THR A 332 -20.37 25.30 -1.87
C THR A 332 -20.64 24.33 -3.02
N ASP A 333 -19.82 24.38 -4.09
CA ASP A 333 -19.94 23.43 -5.20
C ASP A 333 -19.55 22.00 -4.75
N SER A 334 -20.50 21.06 -4.85
CA SER A 334 -20.34 19.68 -4.39
C SER A 334 -19.27 18.89 -5.15
N ARG A 335 -19.05 19.21 -6.44
CA ARG A 335 -18.00 18.56 -7.26
C ARG A 335 -16.63 19.11 -6.89
N ALA A 336 -16.48 20.43 -6.73
CA ALA A 336 -15.25 21.05 -6.25
C ALA A 336 -14.87 20.50 -4.87
N ARG A 337 -15.84 20.39 -3.95
CA ARG A 337 -15.66 19.81 -2.61
C ARG A 337 -15.20 18.35 -2.70
N MET A 338 -15.78 17.54 -3.60
CA MET A 338 -15.39 16.16 -3.81
C MET A 338 -13.94 16.05 -4.31
N TYR A 339 -13.54 16.89 -5.27
CA TYR A 339 -12.16 16.90 -5.78
C TYR A 339 -11.17 17.31 -4.69
N CYS A 340 -11.51 18.34 -3.90
CA CYS A 340 -10.70 18.74 -2.75
C CYS A 340 -10.62 17.63 -1.69
N ALA A 341 -11.70 16.92 -1.41
CA ALA A 341 -11.72 15.82 -0.44
C ALA A 341 -10.87 14.63 -0.90
N ILE A 342 -10.94 14.25 -2.19
CA ILE A 342 -10.09 13.20 -2.76
C ILE A 342 -8.62 13.60 -2.66
N ALA A 343 -8.25 14.81 -3.05
CA ALA A 343 -6.87 15.30 -2.93
C ALA A 343 -6.41 15.36 -1.47
N ALA A 344 -7.29 15.83 -0.57
CA ALA A 344 -6.99 15.95 0.85
C ALA A 344 -6.83 14.61 1.57
N TYR A 345 -7.51 13.57 1.10
CA TYR A 345 -7.33 12.22 1.64
C TYR A 345 -5.88 11.74 1.48
N ASN A 346 -5.25 12.04 0.35
CA ASN A 346 -3.87 11.66 0.06
C ASN A 346 -2.84 12.67 0.64
N ALA A 347 -3.06 13.98 0.49
CA ALA A 347 -2.06 15.00 0.78
C ALA A 347 -2.38 15.90 1.99
N GLY A 348 -3.56 15.72 2.60
CA GLY A 348 -4.05 16.59 3.67
C GLY A 348 -4.67 17.90 3.16
N THR A 349 -5.59 18.46 3.96
CA THR A 349 -6.34 19.68 3.61
C THR A 349 -5.45 20.89 3.40
N GLY A 350 -4.42 21.06 4.24
CA GLY A 350 -3.50 22.22 4.17
C GLY A 350 -2.78 22.32 2.83
N ALA A 351 -2.28 21.19 2.30
CA ALA A 351 -1.62 21.16 0.99
C ALA A 351 -2.59 21.49 -0.15
N VAL A 352 -3.82 20.98 -0.09
CA VAL A 352 -4.87 21.27 -1.08
C VAL A 352 -5.23 22.75 -1.08
N MET A 353 -5.48 23.33 0.09
CA MET A 353 -5.82 24.74 0.22
C MET A 353 -4.68 25.63 -0.30
N LYS A 354 -3.43 25.32 0.07
CA LYS A 354 -2.25 26.07 -0.37
C LYS A 354 -2.10 26.01 -1.90
N THR A 355 -2.31 24.84 -2.51
CA THR A 355 -2.25 24.69 -3.97
C THR A 355 -3.29 25.53 -4.70
N LEU A 356 -4.51 25.56 -4.18
CA LEU A 356 -5.61 26.26 -4.84
C LEU A 356 -5.53 27.78 -4.66
N THR A 357 -5.03 28.28 -3.51
CA THR A 357 -5.18 29.68 -3.11
C THR A 357 -3.93 30.35 -2.54
N GLY A 358 -2.82 29.61 -2.39
CA GLY A 358 -1.61 30.08 -1.68
C GLY A 358 -1.72 30.06 -0.14
N ARG A 359 -2.90 29.72 0.42
CA ARG A 359 -3.19 29.77 1.86
C ARG A 359 -3.47 28.38 2.39
N SER A 360 -2.84 27.94 3.49
CA SER A 360 -3.04 26.60 4.07
C SER A 360 -4.29 26.48 4.96
N SER A 361 -4.84 27.59 5.45
CA SER A 361 -6.05 27.62 6.30
C SER A 361 -7.31 27.40 5.46
N ILE A 362 -8.14 26.43 5.86
CA ILE A 362 -9.41 26.11 5.18
C ILE A 362 -10.33 27.35 5.16
N SER A 363 -10.51 28.02 6.31
CA SER A 363 -11.40 29.19 6.42
C SER A 363 -10.95 30.34 5.52
N LYS A 364 -9.64 30.60 5.43
CA LYS A 364 -9.07 31.66 4.58
C LYS A 364 -9.08 31.29 3.08
N ALA A 365 -9.03 30.01 2.74
CA ALA A 365 -9.00 29.53 1.35
C ALA A 365 -10.40 29.39 0.73
N THR A 366 -11.38 28.98 1.52
CA THR A 366 -12.75 28.67 1.06
C THR A 366 -13.39 29.79 0.22
N PRO A 367 -13.35 31.07 0.58
CA PRO A 367 -13.98 32.12 -0.24
C PRO A 367 -13.38 32.23 -1.65
N SER A 368 -12.06 32.02 -1.79
CA SER A 368 -11.40 32.02 -3.08
C SER A 368 -11.73 30.79 -3.91
N ILE A 369 -11.89 29.61 -3.27
CA ILE A 369 -12.28 28.38 -3.94
C ILE A 369 -13.71 28.46 -4.46
N ASN A 370 -14.63 29.07 -3.71
CA ASN A 370 -16.02 29.25 -4.11
C ASN A 370 -16.21 30.19 -5.32
N LYS A 371 -15.18 30.95 -5.69
CA LYS A 371 -15.15 31.74 -6.94
C LYS A 371 -14.66 30.94 -8.15
N MET A 372 -14.18 29.70 -7.97
CA MET A 372 -13.69 28.84 -9.04
C MET A 372 -14.78 27.89 -9.50
N THR A 373 -14.78 27.54 -10.80
CA THR A 373 -15.59 26.41 -11.27
C THR A 373 -15.01 25.09 -10.75
N ALA A 374 -15.84 24.04 -10.64
CA ALA A 374 -15.35 22.71 -10.28
C ALA A 374 -14.24 22.22 -11.23
N ASN A 375 -14.33 22.56 -12.52
CA ASN A 375 -13.32 22.18 -13.51
C ASN A 375 -12.00 22.93 -13.28
N ASP A 376 -12.02 24.18 -12.83
CA ASP A 376 -10.80 24.93 -12.49
C ASP A 376 -10.13 24.34 -11.24
N VAL A 377 -10.94 23.99 -10.23
CA VAL A 377 -10.44 23.31 -9.04
C VAL A 377 -9.76 22.00 -9.44
N LEU A 378 -10.43 21.17 -10.22
CA LEU A 378 -9.84 19.89 -10.69
C LEU A 378 -8.54 20.14 -11.47
N ARG A 379 -8.55 21.05 -12.44
CA ARG A 379 -7.38 21.40 -13.25
C ARG A 379 -6.19 21.84 -12.40
N LYS A 380 -6.42 22.69 -11.41
CA LYS A 380 -5.35 23.12 -10.49
C LYS A 380 -4.82 21.97 -9.65
N LEU A 381 -5.68 21.09 -9.13
CA LEU A 381 -5.25 19.93 -8.33
C LEU A 381 -4.37 18.97 -9.14
N ILE A 382 -4.79 18.60 -10.34
CA ILE A 382 -4.03 17.63 -11.16
C ILE A 382 -2.76 18.21 -11.82
N ARG A 383 -2.63 19.55 -11.88
CA ARG A 383 -1.45 20.20 -12.47
C ARG A 383 -0.47 20.74 -11.44
N HIS A 384 -0.97 21.29 -10.34
CA HIS A 384 -0.16 22.10 -9.43
C HIS A 384 0.02 21.53 -8.00
N MET A 385 -0.62 20.39 -7.66
CA MET A 385 -0.25 19.74 -6.39
C MET A 385 1.25 19.43 -6.38
N PRO A 386 1.97 19.73 -5.28
CA PRO A 386 3.43 19.56 -5.21
C PRO A 386 3.88 18.15 -5.54
N SER A 387 3.18 17.14 -5.00
CA SER A 387 3.49 15.74 -5.25
C SER A 387 2.88 15.24 -6.57
N ALA A 388 3.72 14.63 -7.43
CA ALA A 388 3.24 13.89 -8.61
C ALA A 388 2.31 12.74 -8.22
N GLU A 389 2.55 12.14 -7.07
CA GLU A 389 1.68 11.09 -6.50
C GLU A 389 0.26 11.62 -6.32
N THR A 390 0.08 12.77 -5.67
CA THR A 390 -1.26 13.35 -5.44
C THR A 390 -1.93 13.78 -6.75
N ARG A 391 -1.17 14.34 -7.71
CA ARG A 391 -1.72 14.67 -9.04
C ARG A 391 -2.30 13.45 -9.74
N ASN A 392 -1.56 12.34 -9.73
CA ASN A 392 -1.98 11.08 -10.32
C ASN A 392 -3.11 10.42 -9.51
N TYR A 393 -3.10 10.58 -8.18
CA TYR A 393 -4.09 10.01 -7.28
C TYR A 393 -5.50 10.53 -7.56
N VAL A 394 -5.66 11.83 -7.72
CA VAL A 394 -6.98 12.44 -8.01
C VAL A 394 -7.57 11.85 -9.30
N ASN A 395 -6.78 11.84 -10.38
CA ASN A 395 -7.21 11.25 -11.65
C ASN A 395 -7.55 9.76 -11.53
N LYS A 396 -6.69 9.01 -10.83
CA LYS A 396 -6.86 7.58 -10.60
C LYS A 396 -8.16 7.28 -9.85
N VAL A 397 -8.43 7.98 -8.74
CA VAL A 397 -9.66 7.79 -7.95
C VAL A 397 -10.91 8.12 -8.77
N LEU A 398 -10.90 9.22 -9.53
CA LEU A 398 -12.04 9.61 -10.36
C LEU A 398 -12.32 8.58 -11.46
N SER A 399 -11.28 8.04 -12.12
CA SER A 399 -11.41 6.97 -13.11
C SER A 399 -11.95 5.69 -12.49
N LEU A 400 -11.36 5.25 -11.37
CA LEU A 400 -11.78 4.05 -10.66
C LEU A 400 -13.22 4.16 -10.11
N LYS A 401 -13.65 5.35 -9.67
CA LYS A 401 -15.03 5.58 -9.25
C LYS A 401 -16.02 5.26 -10.37
N LYS A 402 -15.70 5.60 -11.63
CA LYS A 402 -16.52 5.21 -12.80
C LYS A 402 -16.53 3.69 -12.98
N THR A 403 -15.35 3.04 -12.88
CA THR A 403 -15.22 1.57 -12.99
C THR A 403 -16.08 0.84 -11.96
N TYR A 404 -16.17 1.34 -10.72
CA TYR A 404 -16.94 0.72 -9.64
C TYR A 404 -18.39 1.17 -9.55
N ALA A 405 -18.87 2.04 -10.44
CA ALA A 405 -20.27 2.47 -10.44
C ALA A 405 -21.26 1.33 -10.71
N GLN A 406 -20.80 0.24 -11.36
CA GLN A 406 -21.61 -0.92 -11.75
C GLN A 406 -21.31 -2.18 -10.91
N LEU A 407 -20.67 -2.05 -9.75
CA LEU A 407 -20.38 -3.17 -8.86
C LEU A 407 -21.55 -3.45 -7.91
#